data_420390b081d23ac5767dd5f941ddc25a
#
_entry.id   420390b081d23ac5767dd5f941ddc25a
#
_cell.length_a   1.000
_cell.length_b   1.000
_cell.length_c   1.000
_cell.angle_alpha   90.00
_cell.angle_beta   90.00
_cell.angle_gamma   90.00
#
_symmetry.space_group_name_H-M   'P 1'
#
loop_
_entity.id
_entity.type
_entity.pdbx_description
1 polymer ?
#
loop_
_entity_poly.entity_id
_entity_poly.type
_entity_poly.pdbx_seq_one_letter_code
_entity_poly.pdbx_strand_id
1 'polypeptide(L)'
;MKIRPFLHKEFRMRVDHIGTQQAPVIVIDNFLLDAEQMVEHAATQSRFTPATALYPGIQAPIPAPYPLFAHFFTRAMIPEVFGLGDRDVIDSRCTFSMVTVPPDKVGVRQRIPHTDFLDPNHIVLLHYLYDAPGGGTAFYRHRGTGYEVMSPEQREPYETMLKGELLRTPPLDYIGGDTPIFDRIASYDAVFNRAILYRSTSLHAASVPAGFSYSPDPRRGRLTANTTFFYGDQASFFGPPRRPA
;
A
#
# COMPACT_ATOMS: atom_id res chain seq x y z
N MET A 1 -22.36 -6.20 13.67
CA MET A 1 -22.31 -7.27 12.64
C MET A 1 -20.94 -7.95 12.73
N LYS A 2 -20.88 -9.30 12.71
CA LYS A 2 -19.58 -10.01 12.74
C LYS A 2 -19.11 -10.21 11.31
N ILE A 3 -18.00 -9.60 10.95
CA ILE A 3 -17.35 -9.85 9.65
C ILE A 3 -16.82 -11.29 9.64
N ARG A 4 -17.16 -12.03 8.59
CA ARG A 4 -16.67 -13.39 8.33
C ARG A 4 -15.99 -13.36 6.96
N PRO A 5 -14.70 -13.05 6.89
CA PRO A 5 -14.00 -12.95 5.63
C PRO A 5 -13.78 -14.34 5.01
N PHE A 6 -14.28 -14.50 3.80
CA PHE A 6 -14.05 -15.67 2.96
C PHE A 6 -13.59 -15.22 1.58
N LEU A 7 -12.83 -16.07 0.91
CA LEU A 7 -12.44 -15.85 -0.47
C LEU A 7 -13.67 -15.85 -1.38
N HIS A 8 -13.72 -14.90 -2.32
CA HIS A 8 -14.78 -14.87 -3.32
C HIS A 8 -14.67 -16.09 -4.24
N LYS A 9 -15.82 -16.65 -4.63
CA LYS A 9 -15.86 -17.88 -5.46
C LYS A 9 -15.26 -17.67 -6.87
N GLU A 10 -15.34 -16.44 -7.36
CA GLU A 10 -14.86 -16.03 -8.69
C GLU A 10 -13.58 -15.15 -8.58
N PHE A 11 -12.77 -15.37 -7.55
CA PHE A 11 -11.51 -14.66 -7.48
C PHE A 11 -10.62 -14.98 -8.70
N ARG A 12 -9.88 -13.96 -9.14
CA ARG A 12 -8.93 -14.11 -10.24
C ARG A 12 -7.61 -13.50 -9.80
N MET A 13 -6.53 -14.21 -10.06
CA MET A 13 -5.19 -13.75 -9.68
C MET A 13 -4.27 -13.75 -10.89
N ARG A 14 -3.40 -12.72 -10.97
CA ARG A 14 -2.26 -12.70 -11.89
C ARG A 14 -1.06 -12.06 -11.20
N VAL A 15 0.12 -12.32 -11.76
CA VAL A 15 1.37 -11.68 -11.35
C VAL A 15 1.87 -10.86 -12.53
N ASP A 16 2.01 -9.56 -12.32
CA ASP A 16 2.63 -8.64 -13.27
C ASP A 16 4.07 -8.36 -12.84
N HIS A 17 4.98 -8.13 -13.78
CA HIS A 17 6.34 -7.69 -13.51
C HIS A 17 6.53 -6.28 -14.09
N ILE A 18 6.83 -5.33 -13.22
CA ILE A 18 6.83 -3.90 -13.58
C ILE A 18 8.23 -3.30 -13.58
N GLY A 19 8.38 -2.26 -14.41
CA GLY A 19 9.62 -1.50 -14.53
C GLY A 19 10.78 -2.29 -15.11
N THR A 20 11.96 -1.67 -15.07
CA THR A 20 13.20 -2.28 -15.54
C THR A 20 13.73 -3.32 -14.55
N GLN A 21 13.41 -3.18 -13.27
CA GLN A 21 13.78 -4.13 -12.22
C GLN A 21 12.84 -5.34 -12.16
N GLN A 22 11.80 -5.40 -13.02
CA GLN A 22 10.85 -6.51 -13.09
C GLN A 22 10.26 -6.85 -11.71
N ALA A 23 9.94 -5.82 -10.91
CA ALA A 23 9.39 -6.01 -9.58
C ALA A 23 8.00 -6.67 -9.67
N PRO A 24 7.74 -7.76 -8.92
CA PRO A 24 6.46 -8.44 -8.99
C PRO A 24 5.35 -7.65 -8.29
N VAL A 25 4.18 -7.64 -8.92
CA VAL A 25 2.92 -7.16 -8.34
C VAL A 25 1.87 -8.23 -8.53
N ILE A 26 1.31 -8.76 -7.43
CA ILE A 26 0.18 -9.67 -7.49
C ILE A 26 -1.09 -8.84 -7.56
N VAL A 27 -1.97 -9.16 -8.49
CA VAL A 27 -3.31 -8.55 -8.62
C VAL A 27 -4.35 -9.61 -8.40
N ILE A 28 -5.29 -9.36 -7.50
CA ILE A 28 -6.39 -10.28 -7.17
C ILE A 28 -7.69 -9.53 -7.33
N ASP A 29 -8.49 -9.92 -8.32
CA ASP A 29 -9.85 -9.43 -8.50
C ASP A 29 -10.82 -10.31 -7.73
N ASN A 30 -11.89 -9.73 -7.20
CA ASN A 30 -12.86 -10.41 -6.34
C ASN A 30 -12.18 -11.08 -5.14
N PHE A 31 -11.45 -10.29 -4.35
CA PHE A 31 -10.63 -10.83 -3.25
C PHE A 31 -11.48 -11.39 -2.10
N LEU A 32 -12.51 -10.67 -1.69
CA LEU A 32 -13.33 -11.01 -0.52
C LEU A 32 -14.77 -11.33 -0.93
N LEU A 33 -15.39 -12.36 -0.36
CA LEU A 33 -16.76 -12.78 -0.72
C LEU A 33 -17.79 -11.67 -0.49
N ASP A 34 -17.71 -10.98 0.65
CA ASP A 34 -18.67 -9.96 1.08
C ASP A 34 -17.93 -8.65 1.39
N ALA A 35 -17.26 -8.07 0.39
CA ALA A 35 -16.44 -6.86 0.57
C ALA A 35 -17.26 -5.64 1.04
N GLU A 36 -18.55 -5.59 0.70
CA GLU A 36 -19.49 -4.56 1.14
C GLU A 36 -19.65 -4.53 2.67
N GLN A 37 -19.48 -5.67 3.34
CA GLN A 37 -19.50 -5.72 4.82
C GLN A 37 -18.32 -4.95 5.43
N MET A 38 -17.18 -4.88 4.73
CA MET A 38 -16.03 -4.07 5.17
C MET A 38 -16.35 -2.59 5.09
N VAL A 39 -16.99 -2.16 4.00
CA VAL A 39 -17.43 -0.76 3.81
C VAL A 39 -18.45 -0.38 4.89
N GLU A 40 -19.45 -1.25 5.12
CA GLU A 40 -20.49 -0.99 6.11
C GLU A 40 -19.90 -0.96 7.54
N HIS A 41 -18.95 -1.83 7.86
CA HIS A 41 -18.24 -1.79 9.13
C HIS A 41 -17.44 -0.50 9.28
N ALA A 42 -16.70 -0.10 8.24
CA ALA A 42 -15.96 1.15 8.24
C ALA A 42 -16.86 2.36 8.48
N ALA A 43 -18.05 2.37 7.86
CA ALA A 43 -18.99 3.46 7.97
C ALA A 43 -19.76 3.55 9.29
N THR A 44 -20.01 2.41 9.95
CA THR A 44 -20.92 2.36 11.12
C THR A 44 -20.24 2.03 12.43
N GLN A 45 -19.07 1.38 12.41
CA GLN A 45 -18.41 0.85 13.59
C GLN A 45 -16.97 1.33 13.77
N SER A 46 -16.32 1.86 12.71
CA SER A 46 -14.95 2.33 12.79
C SER A 46 -14.87 3.79 13.23
N ARG A 47 -13.93 4.08 14.10
CA ARG A 47 -13.59 5.45 14.50
C ARG A 47 -12.34 5.89 13.75
N PHE A 48 -12.51 6.68 12.72
CA PHE A 48 -11.41 7.27 11.98
C PHE A 48 -10.76 8.42 12.75
N THR A 49 -9.45 8.50 12.69
CA THR A 49 -8.63 9.59 13.22
C THR A 49 -7.67 10.08 12.14
N PRO A 50 -7.17 11.32 12.22
CA PRO A 50 -6.12 11.77 11.32
C PRO A 50 -4.97 10.78 11.28
N ALA A 51 -4.51 10.45 10.07
CA ALA A 51 -3.39 9.55 9.89
C ALA A 51 -2.09 10.17 10.43
N THR A 52 -1.21 9.32 10.90
CA THR A 52 0.15 9.74 11.28
C THR A 52 1.07 9.78 10.07
N ALA A 53 2.23 10.43 10.22
CA ALA A 53 3.27 10.53 9.20
C ALA A 53 2.80 11.19 7.89
N LEU A 54 3.14 10.59 6.75
CA LEU A 54 2.96 11.20 5.43
C LEU A 54 1.64 10.84 4.73
N TYR A 55 0.76 10.05 5.35
CA TYR A 55 -0.51 9.69 4.70
C TYR A 55 -1.49 10.88 4.70
N PRO A 56 -2.02 11.31 3.54
CA PRO A 56 -2.85 12.51 3.43
C PRO A 56 -4.33 12.23 3.71
N GLY A 57 -4.66 11.84 4.95
CA GLY A 57 -6.04 11.50 5.26
C GLY A 57 -6.29 10.96 6.65
N ILE A 58 -7.25 10.05 6.75
CA ILE A 58 -7.71 9.44 8.00
C ILE A 58 -7.54 7.93 7.98
N GLN A 59 -7.36 7.34 9.16
CA GLN A 59 -7.19 5.90 9.34
C GLN A 59 -8.01 5.39 10.53
N ALA A 60 -8.39 4.10 10.46
CA ALA A 60 -9.06 3.38 11.55
C ALA A 60 -8.56 1.94 11.62
N PRO A 61 -8.60 1.28 12.80
CA PRO A 61 -8.32 -0.15 12.91
C PRO A 61 -9.27 -0.99 12.05
N ILE A 62 -8.73 -2.06 11.47
CA ILE A 62 -9.52 -3.07 10.75
C ILE A 62 -10.01 -4.15 11.73
N PRO A 63 -11.21 -4.73 11.54
CA PRO A 63 -11.70 -5.84 12.37
C PRO A 63 -10.77 -7.05 12.34
N ALA A 64 -10.48 -7.63 13.50
CA ALA A 64 -9.52 -8.71 13.69
C ALA A 64 -9.66 -9.93 12.74
N PRO A 65 -10.85 -10.38 12.29
CA PRO A 65 -10.94 -11.47 11.32
C PRO A 65 -10.31 -11.20 9.97
N TYR A 66 -10.26 -9.94 9.50
CA TYR A 66 -9.71 -9.60 8.19
C TYR A 66 -8.18 -9.83 8.07
N PRO A 67 -7.33 -9.37 8.99
CA PRO A 67 -5.90 -9.66 8.93
C PRO A 67 -5.57 -11.14 8.90
N LEU A 68 -6.29 -11.94 9.70
CA LEU A 68 -6.11 -13.39 9.74
C LEU A 68 -6.48 -14.04 8.40
N PHE A 69 -7.57 -13.62 7.79
CA PHE A 69 -7.97 -14.08 6.46
C PHE A 69 -6.94 -13.71 5.40
N ALA A 70 -6.51 -12.44 5.36
CA ALA A 70 -5.53 -11.96 4.40
C ALA A 70 -4.21 -12.72 4.52
N HIS A 71 -3.72 -12.93 5.75
CA HIS A 71 -2.53 -13.74 6.00
C HIS A 71 -2.72 -15.18 5.55
N PHE A 72 -3.79 -15.85 5.96
CA PHE A 72 -4.04 -17.24 5.62
C PHE A 72 -4.11 -17.47 4.11
N PHE A 73 -4.79 -16.57 3.39
CA PHE A 73 -4.93 -16.67 1.95
C PHE A 73 -3.61 -16.42 1.22
N THR A 74 -2.83 -15.43 1.65
CA THR A 74 -1.63 -15.00 0.91
C THR A 74 -0.35 -15.74 1.32
N ARG A 75 -0.33 -16.47 2.44
CA ARG A 75 0.87 -17.07 3.03
C ARG A 75 1.64 -18.02 2.11
N ALA A 76 0.96 -18.72 1.19
CA ALA A 76 1.63 -19.64 0.28
C ALA A 76 2.23 -18.91 -0.93
N MET A 77 1.51 -17.89 -1.47
CA MET A 77 1.92 -17.20 -2.69
C MET A 77 2.96 -16.11 -2.46
N ILE A 78 2.92 -15.43 -1.33
CA ILE A 78 3.84 -14.30 -1.06
C ILE A 78 5.30 -14.77 -1.05
N PRO A 79 5.71 -15.79 -0.27
CA PRO A 79 7.10 -16.26 -0.27
C PRO A 79 7.59 -16.69 -1.64
N GLU A 80 6.75 -17.38 -2.41
CA GLU A 80 7.08 -17.86 -3.76
C GLU A 80 7.29 -16.70 -4.73
N VAL A 81 6.30 -15.80 -4.86
CA VAL A 81 6.34 -14.69 -5.83
C VAL A 81 7.40 -13.66 -5.49
N PHE A 82 7.59 -13.39 -4.20
CA PHE A 82 8.55 -12.38 -3.74
C PHE A 82 9.91 -12.95 -3.36
N GLY A 83 10.17 -14.25 -3.53
CA GLY A 83 11.47 -14.87 -3.26
C GLY A 83 11.90 -14.74 -1.80
N LEU A 84 10.97 -14.90 -0.86
CA LEU A 84 11.25 -14.73 0.57
C LEU A 84 11.83 -16.01 1.23
N GLY A 85 11.90 -17.13 0.49
CA GLY A 85 12.38 -18.41 1.01
C GLY A 85 11.50 -18.93 2.16
N ASP A 86 12.14 -19.43 3.21
CA ASP A 86 11.48 -20.04 4.37
C ASP A 86 11.05 -19.04 5.45
N ARG A 87 10.99 -17.74 5.11
CA ARG A 87 10.55 -16.71 6.05
C ARG A 87 9.06 -16.78 6.31
N ASP A 88 8.69 -16.59 7.56
CA ASP A 88 7.30 -16.48 7.98
C ASP A 88 6.90 -15.06 8.34
N VAL A 89 5.61 -14.80 8.40
CA VAL A 89 5.08 -13.53 8.93
C VAL A 89 5.31 -13.48 10.43
N ILE A 90 6.15 -12.54 10.86
CA ILE A 90 6.46 -12.30 12.28
C ILE A 90 5.61 -11.18 12.89
N ASP A 91 5.04 -10.30 12.07
CA ASP A 91 4.11 -9.24 12.49
C ASP A 91 3.26 -8.79 11.29
N SER A 92 2.13 -8.14 11.55
CA SER A 92 1.31 -7.50 10.52
C SER A 92 0.62 -6.25 11.06
N ARG A 93 0.53 -5.22 10.22
CA ARG A 93 -0.20 -3.98 10.52
C ARG A 93 -1.32 -3.81 9.52
N CYS A 94 -2.54 -3.61 10.04
CA CYS A 94 -3.72 -3.47 9.22
C CYS A 94 -4.51 -2.23 9.61
N THR A 95 -4.86 -1.41 8.61
CA THR A 95 -5.67 -0.21 8.80
C THR A 95 -6.64 0.00 7.64
N PHE A 96 -7.84 0.47 7.94
CA PHE A 96 -8.59 1.24 6.96
C PHE A 96 -7.90 2.58 6.74
N SER A 97 -7.79 3.00 5.48
CA SER A 97 -7.19 4.28 5.13
C SER A 97 -8.05 4.99 4.09
N MET A 98 -8.19 6.30 4.24
CA MET A 98 -8.93 7.15 3.30
C MET A 98 -8.14 8.42 3.00
N VAL A 99 -7.96 8.74 1.72
CA VAL A 99 -7.38 10.03 1.29
C VAL A 99 -8.49 11.08 1.39
N THR A 100 -8.34 12.02 2.33
CA THR A 100 -9.36 13.04 2.62
C THR A 100 -8.82 14.47 2.63
N VAL A 101 -7.53 14.65 2.40
CA VAL A 101 -6.91 15.98 2.40
C VAL A 101 -6.58 16.38 0.96
N PRO A 102 -7.08 17.52 0.46
CA PRO A 102 -6.75 18.01 -0.88
C PRO A 102 -5.29 18.46 -0.99
N PRO A 103 -4.71 18.50 -2.20
CA PRO A 103 -3.28 18.71 -2.41
C PRO A 103 -2.78 20.08 -1.94
N ASP A 104 -3.60 21.11 -1.95
CA ASP A 104 -3.26 22.44 -1.45
C ASP A 104 -3.08 22.51 0.08
N LYS A 105 -3.56 21.51 0.81
CA LYS A 105 -3.48 21.41 2.28
C LYS A 105 -2.43 20.42 2.80
N VAL A 106 -1.65 19.81 1.93
CA VAL A 106 -0.60 18.86 2.30
C VAL A 106 0.78 19.33 1.87
N GLY A 107 1.80 18.83 2.55
CA GLY A 107 3.19 19.08 2.18
C GLY A 107 3.57 18.37 0.87
N VAL A 108 4.63 18.87 0.21
CA VAL A 108 5.11 18.32 -1.06
C VAL A 108 5.43 16.82 -0.98
N ARG A 109 5.93 16.35 0.17
CA ARG A 109 6.25 14.94 0.40
C ARG A 109 5.03 14.00 0.37
N GLN A 110 3.84 14.52 0.64
CA GLN A 110 2.60 13.76 0.60
C GLN A 110 2.00 13.67 -0.81
N ARG A 111 2.53 14.44 -1.76
CA ARG A 111 2.06 14.49 -3.15
C ARG A 111 2.88 13.61 -4.11
N ILE A 112 4.03 13.10 -3.66
CA ILE A 112 5.01 12.37 -4.47
C ILE A 112 5.08 10.89 -4.12
N PRO A 113 5.67 10.06 -5.00
CA PRO A 113 5.95 8.65 -4.71
C PRO A 113 6.82 8.48 -3.47
N HIS A 114 6.52 7.44 -2.71
CA HIS A 114 7.23 7.07 -1.49
C HIS A 114 7.42 5.55 -1.40
N THR A 115 8.22 5.13 -0.45
CA THR A 115 8.29 3.74 0.03
C THR A 115 7.74 3.69 1.44
N ASP A 116 7.01 2.63 1.80
CA ASP A 116 6.51 2.47 3.16
C ASP A 116 7.63 2.08 4.12
N PHE A 117 8.46 1.13 3.69
CA PHE A 117 9.62 0.62 4.41
C PHE A 117 10.77 0.35 3.43
N LEU A 118 11.98 0.17 3.95
CA LEU A 118 13.17 -0.16 3.15
C LEU A 118 13.63 -1.62 3.33
N ASP A 119 12.92 -2.41 4.11
CA ASP A 119 13.18 -3.85 4.21
C ASP A 119 12.46 -4.59 3.07
N PRO A 120 13.20 -5.32 2.19
CA PRO A 120 12.62 -6.03 1.06
C PRO A 120 11.73 -7.22 1.48
N ASN A 121 11.75 -7.61 2.75
CA ASN A 121 10.89 -8.66 3.27
C ASN A 121 9.51 -8.15 3.74
N HIS A 122 9.25 -6.87 3.61
CA HIS A 122 7.95 -6.30 3.95
C HIS A 122 7.07 -6.22 2.70
N ILE A 123 5.91 -6.86 2.75
CA ILE A 123 4.94 -6.93 1.65
C ILE A 123 3.66 -6.21 2.04
N VAL A 124 3.23 -5.31 1.17
CA VAL A 124 1.97 -4.58 1.32
C VAL A 124 0.87 -5.29 0.54
N LEU A 125 -0.27 -5.50 1.16
CA LEU A 125 -1.54 -5.84 0.53
C LEU A 125 -2.45 -4.63 0.64
N LEU A 126 -2.82 -4.05 -0.49
CA LEU A 126 -3.75 -2.95 -0.62
C LEU A 126 -5.05 -3.44 -1.24
N HIS A 127 -6.14 -3.47 -0.48
CA HIS A 127 -7.44 -3.91 -0.93
C HIS A 127 -8.35 -2.69 -1.15
N TYR A 128 -8.81 -2.49 -2.38
CA TYR A 128 -9.71 -1.39 -2.73
C TYR A 128 -11.15 -1.73 -2.35
N LEU A 129 -11.75 -0.89 -1.54
CA LEU A 129 -13.16 -0.96 -1.11
C LEU A 129 -13.99 0.19 -1.70
N TYR A 130 -13.59 0.64 -2.88
CA TYR A 130 -14.24 1.67 -3.69
C TYR A 130 -13.88 1.47 -5.16
N ASP A 131 -14.67 2.04 -6.06
CA ASP A 131 -14.39 2.11 -7.49
C ASP A 131 -14.01 3.53 -7.89
N ALA A 132 -12.91 3.67 -8.63
CA ALA A 132 -12.58 4.92 -9.31
C ALA A 132 -11.62 4.66 -10.48
N PRO A 133 -12.06 4.81 -11.72
CA PRO A 133 -11.17 4.76 -12.86
C PRO A 133 -10.02 5.78 -12.69
N GLY A 134 -8.78 5.33 -12.85
CA GLY A 134 -7.59 6.16 -12.61
C GLY A 134 -7.26 6.44 -11.15
N GLY A 135 -8.09 5.98 -10.21
CA GLY A 135 -7.98 6.29 -8.78
C GLY A 135 -7.37 5.19 -7.92
N GLY A 136 -6.43 4.43 -8.42
CA GLY A 136 -5.83 3.29 -7.70
C GLY A 136 -4.45 3.58 -7.10
N THR A 137 -3.45 2.82 -7.56
CA THR A 137 -2.05 2.97 -7.13
C THR A 137 -1.15 2.93 -8.34
N ALA A 138 -0.22 3.86 -8.42
CA ALA A 138 0.79 3.90 -9.46
C ALA A 138 2.19 3.69 -8.90
N PHE A 139 3.05 3.08 -9.71
CA PHE A 139 4.44 2.79 -9.40
C PHE A 139 5.34 3.66 -10.27
N TYR A 140 6.48 4.04 -9.71
CA TYR A 140 7.32 5.07 -10.32
C TYR A 140 8.80 4.69 -10.33
N ARG A 141 9.52 5.26 -11.31
CA ARG A 141 10.97 5.35 -11.33
C ARG A 141 11.37 6.80 -11.08
N HIS A 142 12.27 7.02 -10.16
CA HIS A 142 12.90 8.32 -9.98
C HIS A 142 13.91 8.58 -11.10
N ARG A 143 13.71 9.61 -11.91
CA ARG A 143 14.52 9.88 -13.12
C ARG A 143 15.99 10.11 -12.80
N GLY A 144 16.27 10.88 -11.74
CA GLY A 144 17.63 11.26 -11.38
C GLY A 144 18.51 10.09 -10.93
N THR A 145 17.95 9.09 -10.23
CA THR A 145 18.70 7.94 -9.75
C THR A 145 18.43 6.64 -10.51
N GLY A 146 17.33 6.57 -11.26
CA GLY A 146 16.86 5.34 -11.90
C GLY A 146 16.19 4.35 -10.94
N TYR A 147 16.01 4.70 -9.68
CA TYR A 147 15.45 3.79 -8.67
C TYR A 147 13.94 3.60 -8.84
N GLU A 148 13.49 2.35 -8.78
CA GLU A 148 12.08 1.91 -8.78
C GLU A 148 11.75 1.20 -7.47
N VAL A 149 12.70 0.39 -6.98
CA VAL A 149 12.69 -0.31 -5.69
C VAL A 149 13.89 0.17 -4.90
N MET A 150 13.69 0.51 -3.64
CA MET A 150 14.70 1.14 -2.79
C MET A 150 15.33 0.15 -1.84
N SER A 151 16.64 0.25 -1.65
CA SER A 151 17.35 -0.38 -0.53
C SER A 151 17.73 0.65 0.55
N PRO A 152 18.11 0.22 1.77
CA PRO A 152 18.57 1.14 2.81
C PRO A 152 19.74 2.02 2.36
N GLU A 153 20.68 1.47 1.59
CA GLU A 153 21.90 2.17 1.11
C GLU A 153 21.56 3.23 0.06
N GLN A 154 20.46 3.07 -0.66
CA GLN A 154 20.00 4.00 -1.69
C GLN A 154 19.25 5.20 -1.11
N ARG A 155 18.89 5.15 0.16
CA ARG A 155 18.07 6.19 0.80
C ARG A 155 18.72 7.56 0.77
N GLU A 156 19.96 7.65 1.24
CA GLU A 156 20.65 8.95 1.36
C GLU A 156 20.92 9.61 -0.01
N PRO A 157 21.47 8.91 -1.03
CA PRO A 157 21.62 9.48 -2.38
C PRO A 157 20.29 9.94 -2.98
N TYR A 158 19.23 9.13 -2.84
CA TYR A 158 17.88 9.47 -3.31
C TYR A 158 17.33 10.72 -2.63
N GLU A 159 17.36 10.78 -1.30
CA GLU A 159 16.83 11.91 -0.54
C GLU A 159 17.57 13.21 -0.83
N THR A 160 18.89 13.13 -0.99
CA THR A 160 19.72 14.30 -1.31
C THR A 160 19.36 14.86 -2.69
N MET A 161 19.25 14.01 -3.70
CA MET A 161 18.87 14.43 -5.07
C MET A 161 17.44 14.96 -5.10
N LEU A 162 16.49 14.20 -4.56
CA LEU A 162 15.08 14.56 -4.54
C LEU A 162 14.83 15.91 -3.85
N LYS A 163 15.53 16.20 -2.76
CA LYS A 163 15.42 17.50 -2.08
C LYS A 163 15.79 18.65 -3.01
N GLY A 164 16.86 18.52 -3.77
CA GLY A 164 17.27 19.54 -4.74
C GLY A 164 16.29 19.70 -5.91
N GLU A 165 15.70 18.60 -6.37
CA GLU A 165 14.70 18.61 -7.45
C GLU A 165 13.38 19.23 -6.99
N LEU A 166 12.88 18.89 -5.81
CA LEU A 166 11.66 19.46 -5.25
C LEU A 166 11.77 20.97 -4.95
N LEU A 167 12.97 21.48 -4.67
CA LEU A 167 13.20 22.92 -4.54
C LEU A 167 13.07 23.65 -5.87
N ARG A 168 13.44 23.02 -6.98
CA ARG A 168 13.37 23.60 -8.32
C ARG A 168 12.00 23.40 -8.98
N THR A 169 11.38 22.26 -8.77
CA THR A 169 10.14 21.85 -9.47
C THR A 169 9.20 21.12 -8.50
N PRO A 170 8.62 21.82 -7.52
CA PRO A 170 7.68 21.17 -6.60
C PRO A 170 6.38 20.81 -7.33
N PRO A 171 5.83 19.59 -7.16
CA PRO A 171 4.52 19.26 -7.67
C PRO A 171 3.44 20.08 -6.96
N LEU A 172 2.50 20.62 -7.74
CA LEU A 172 1.38 21.42 -7.19
C LEU A 172 0.20 20.52 -6.77
N ASP A 173 0.13 19.32 -7.33
CA ASP A 173 -0.95 18.36 -7.11
C ASP A 173 -0.39 16.98 -6.75
N TYR A 174 -1.27 16.03 -6.40
CA TYR A 174 -0.89 14.62 -6.31
C TYR A 174 -0.41 14.11 -7.65
N ILE A 175 0.70 13.37 -7.64
CA ILE A 175 1.25 12.83 -8.89
C ILE A 175 0.30 11.76 -9.46
N GLY A 176 -0.14 11.96 -10.72
CA GLY A 176 -1.02 11.03 -11.43
C GLY A 176 -0.43 10.46 -12.72
N GLY A 177 0.78 10.88 -13.12
CA GLY A 177 1.43 10.49 -14.37
C GLY A 177 2.91 10.78 -14.35
N ASP A 178 3.52 10.88 -15.54
CA ASP A 178 4.91 11.29 -15.69
C ASP A 178 5.10 12.74 -15.27
N THR A 179 6.24 13.01 -14.64
CA THR A 179 6.66 14.33 -14.21
C THR A 179 8.12 14.58 -14.60
N PRO A 180 8.65 15.80 -14.43
CA PRO A 180 10.09 16.03 -14.60
C PRO A 180 10.98 15.20 -13.66
N ILE A 181 10.46 14.72 -12.52
CA ILE A 181 11.21 13.99 -11.50
C ILE A 181 10.96 12.48 -11.56
N PHE A 182 9.76 12.05 -11.97
CA PHE A 182 9.33 10.65 -11.92
C PHE A 182 8.74 10.19 -13.26
N ASP A 183 9.09 8.97 -13.67
CA ASP A 183 8.38 8.20 -14.72
C ASP A 183 7.37 7.29 -14.04
N ARG A 184 6.12 7.25 -14.51
CA ARG A 184 5.15 6.26 -14.09
C ARG A 184 5.40 4.96 -14.86
N ILE A 185 5.82 3.89 -14.17
CA ILE A 185 6.17 2.60 -14.78
C ILE A 185 5.02 1.60 -14.81
N ALA A 186 4.03 1.78 -13.91
CA ALA A 186 2.80 0.98 -13.90
C ALA A 186 1.68 1.73 -13.17
N SER A 187 0.42 1.35 -13.44
CA SER A 187 -0.75 1.87 -12.74
C SER A 187 -1.83 0.79 -12.65
N TYR A 188 -2.44 0.66 -11.47
CA TYR A 188 -3.53 -0.25 -11.18
C TYR A 188 -4.74 0.55 -10.73
N ASP A 189 -5.82 0.47 -11.47
CA ASP A 189 -7.07 1.14 -11.12
C ASP A 189 -7.67 0.56 -9.85
N ALA A 190 -8.30 1.42 -9.07
CA ALA A 190 -9.18 0.99 -8.01
C ALA A 190 -10.44 0.40 -8.62
N VAL A 191 -10.52 -0.91 -8.58
CA VAL A 191 -11.73 -1.69 -8.85
C VAL A 191 -12.22 -2.21 -7.50
N PHE A 192 -13.51 -2.06 -7.22
CA PHE A 192 -14.08 -2.56 -5.98
C PHE A 192 -13.72 -4.03 -5.77
N ASN A 193 -13.28 -4.36 -4.58
CA ASN A 193 -12.87 -5.72 -4.19
C ASN A 193 -11.62 -6.27 -4.92
N ARG A 194 -10.82 -5.38 -5.56
CA ARG A 194 -9.48 -5.74 -6.03
C ARG A 194 -8.46 -5.57 -4.92
N ALA A 195 -7.57 -6.53 -4.77
CA ALA A 195 -6.37 -6.39 -3.94
C ALA A 195 -5.11 -6.42 -4.82
N ILE A 196 -4.11 -5.60 -4.46
CA ILE A 196 -2.78 -5.67 -5.05
C ILE A 196 -1.76 -5.93 -3.94
N LEU A 197 -0.73 -6.76 -4.25
CA LEU A 197 0.38 -6.99 -3.33
C LEU A 197 1.68 -6.59 -4.01
N TYR A 198 2.54 -5.89 -3.27
CA TYR A 198 3.82 -5.42 -3.75
C TYR A 198 4.82 -5.24 -2.60
N ARG A 199 6.12 -5.12 -2.92
CA ARG A 199 7.13 -4.82 -1.90
C ARG A 199 6.94 -3.41 -1.35
N SER A 200 7.03 -3.25 -0.04
CA SER A 200 7.00 -1.94 0.63
C SER A 200 8.12 -0.99 0.18
N THR A 201 9.17 -1.55 -0.39
CA THR A 201 10.33 -0.84 -0.94
C THR A 201 10.11 -0.25 -2.34
N SER A 202 9.00 -0.58 -3.02
CA SER A 202 8.67 -0.02 -4.34
C SER A 202 8.25 1.44 -4.21
N LEU A 203 8.78 2.31 -5.07
CA LEU A 203 8.31 3.71 -5.17
C LEU A 203 6.90 3.73 -5.73
N HIS A 204 5.94 4.14 -4.91
CA HIS A 204 4.52 4.15 -5.28
C HIS A 204 3.79 5.37 -4.72
N ALA A 205 2.64 5.67 -5.30
CA ALA A 205 1.72 6.69 -4.80
C ALA A 205 0.27 6.30 -5.05
N ALA A 206 -0.64 6.81 -4.22
CA ALA A 206 -2.05 6.78 -4.54
C ALA A 206 -2.31 7.63 -5.78
N SER A 207 -2.96 7.08 -6.79
CA SER A 207 -3.47 7.85 -7.91
C SER A 207 -4.73 8.59 -7.49
N VAL A 208 -4.74 9.91 -7.68
CA VAL A 208 -5.88 10.78 -7.35
C VAL A 208 -6.29 11.46 -8.65
N PRO A 209 -7.38 11.03 -9.31
CA PRO A 209 -7.81 11.61 -10.58
C PRO A 209 -8.35 13.03 -10.41
N ALA A 210 -8.37 13.80 -11.49
CA ALA A 210 -9.00 15.11 -11.51
C ALA A 210 -10.47 15.01 -11.09
N GLY A 211 -10.93 15.96 -10.27
CA GLY A 211 -12.30 15.94 -9.74
C GLY A 211 -12.55 14.94 -8.61
N PHE A 212 -11.47 14.36 -8.06
CA PHE A 212 -11.57 13.42 -6.94
C PHE A 212 -12.30 14.03 -5.75
N SER A 213 -13.21 13.24 -5.16
CA SER A 213 -13.90 13.62 -3.93
C SER A 213 -13.07 13.21 -2.70
N TYR A 214 -12.62 14.17 -1.93
CA TYR A 214 -11.92 13.95 -0.65
C TYR A 214 -12.90 13.63 0.50
N SER A 215 -13.99 12.93 0.19
CA SER A 215 -15.03 12.57 1.17
C SER A 215 -14.48 11.70 2.29
N PRO A 216 -14.76 12.02 3.55
CA PRO A 216 -14.44 11.16 4.69
C PRO A 216 -15.50 10.07 4.93
N ASP A 217 -16.57 10.00 4.14
CA ASP A 217 -17.57 8.94 4.21
C ASP A 217 -17.04 7.65 3.57
N PRO A 218 -16.90 6.54 4.30
CA PRO A 218 -16.41 5.27 3.76
C PRO A 218 -17.19 4.71 2.56
N ARG A 219 -18.46 5.09 2.41
CA ARG A 219 -19.31 4.67 1.27
C ARG A 219 -19.07 5.49 0.00
N ARG A 220 -18.35 6.61 0.10
CA ARG A 220 -18.16 7.57 -0.99
C ARG A 220 -16.73 7.93 -1.28
N GLY A 221 -15.87 7.80 -0.26
CA GLY A 221 -14.47 8.17 -0.33
C GLY A 221 -13.59 7.02 -0.81
N ARG A 222 -12.30 7.29 -0.94
CA ARG A 222 -11.27 6.31 -1.30
C ARG A 222 -10.95 5.41 -0.09
N LEU A 223 -11.86 4.49 0.22
CA LEU A 223 -11.65 3.51 1.28
C LEU A 223 -10.74 2.38 0.80
N THR A 224 -9.67 2.11 1.52
CA THR A 224 -8.79 0.96 1.32
C THR A 224 -8.56 0.22 2.63
N ALA A 225 -8.39 -1.10 2.55
CA ALA A 225 -7.87 -1.91 3.64
C ALA A 225 -6.40 -2.22 3.35
N ASN A 226 -5.50 -1.63 4.13
CA ASN A 226 -4.06 -1.76 3.95
C ASN A 226 -3.51 -2.73 4.99
N THR A 227 -2.80 -3.75 4.52
CA THR A 227 -2.09 -4.69 5.39
C THR A 227 -0.62 -4.72 4.99
N THR A 228 0.28 -4.49 5.93
CA THR A 228 1.70 -4.75 5.75
C THR A 228 2.05 -6.03 6.49
N PHE A 229 2.58 -7.02 5.78
CA PHE A 229 3.15 -8.23 6.35
C PHE A 229 4.66 -8.05 6.51
N PHE A 230 5.14 -8.29 7.72
CA PHE A 230 6.56 -8.28 8.06
C PHE A 230 7.06 -9.70 8.08
N TYR A 231 7.86 -10.08 7.09
CA TYR A 231 8.47 -11.41 7.01
C TYR A 231 9.85 -11.39 7.66
N GLY A 232 10.17 -12.43 8.40
CA GLY A 232 11.46 -12.60 9.08
C GLY A 232 11.72 -14.07 9.40
N ASP A 233 12.92 -14.34 9.92
CA ASP A 233 13.28 -15.68 10.38
C ASP A 233 12.58 -15.97 11.71
N GLN A 234 12.00 -17.15 11.87
CA GLN A 234 11.30 -17.56 13.11
C GLN A 234 12.18 -17.45 14.37
N ALA A 235 13.50 -17.64 14.21
CA ALA A 235 14.46 -17.50 15.30
C ALA A 235 14.55 -16.07 15.86
N SER A 236 14.16 -15.06 15.09
CA SER A 236 14.17 -13.66 15.54
C SER A 236 12.96 -13.30 16.40
N PHE A 237 11.88 -14.09 16.33
CA PHE A 237 10.68 -13.90 17.13
C PHE A 237 10.85 -14.39 18.58
N PHE A 238 11.64 -15.46 18.76
CA PHE A 238 12.07 -15.93 20.08
C PHE A 238 13.47 -15.38 20.34
N GLY A 239 13.59 -14.10 20.70
CA GLY A 239 14.88 -13.54 21.14
C GLY A 239 15.56 -14.46 22.16
N PRO A 240 16.91 -14.47 22.26
CA PRO A 240 17.61 -15.36 23.19
C PRO A 240 16.97 -15.21 24.59
N PRO A 241 16.74 -16.31 25.31
CA PRO A 241 16.11 -16.26 26.62
C PRO A 241 16.90 -15.25 27.48
N ARG A 242 16.18 -14.27 28.05
CA ARG A 242 16.78 -13.32 29.00
C ARG A 242 17.43 -14.17 30.10
N ARG A 243 18.75 -14.14 30.19
CA ARG A 243 19.45 -14.77 31.32
C ARG A 243 18.90 -14.13 32.59
N PRO A 244 18.44 -14.92 33.57
CA PRO A 244 18.08 -14.36 34.86
C PRO A 244 19.31 -13.69 35.46
N ALA A 245 19.09 -12.49 36.03
CA ALA A 245 20.09 -11.71 36.73
C ALA A 245 20.51 -12.39 38.04
#